data_e48b53f6015ffdee938275c9c78a2118
#
_entry.id   e48b53f6015ffdee938275c9c78a2118
#
_cell.length_a   1.000
_cell.length_b   1.000
_cell.length_c   1.000
_cell.angle_alpha   90.00
_cell.angle_beta   90.00
_cell.angle_gamma   90.00
#
_symmetry.space_group_name_H-M   'P 1'
#
loop_
_entity.id
_entity.type
_entity.pdbx_description
1 polymer ?
#
loop_
_entity_poly.entity_id
_entity_poly.type
_entity_poly.pdbx_seq_one_letter_code
_entity_poly.pdbx_strand_id
1 'polypeptide(L)'
;MSLDKYVSYAAKSFTLPDICVRLRSTLDDPRSSAEDIGKLISTDPSLTAKVLRLANSSLFRFPSQVESVAKAISVIGGEALYNLVIAETASTAFKRFDTKLINLDKHWYASVYCGMVAKSLAMRLNVRGAERFFVMGILQNLSELVVAKKETKRYQSYLNAETNGLPHVNQLEHFGFTFAQCSGIILENWCLPIGLYYPVTFMNDEAKHKSDVDICVLCLANRITVSQLNKESYAGIELFTPEIANTVSLNMEVISNSIEYAEQETAKIVSLIH
;
A
#
# COMPACT_ATOMS: atom_id res chain seq x y z
N MET A 1 18.19 6.42 -18.00
CA MET A 1 16.85 6.20 -18.65
C MET A 1 15.81 6.77 -17.71
N SER A 2 14.92 7.66 -18.17
CA SER A 2 14.02 8.42 -17.29
C SER A 2 12.91 7.54 -16.70
N LEU A 3 12.64 7.68 -15.41
CA LEU A 3 11.51 7.11 -14.67
C LEU A 3 10.17 7.52 -15.30
N ASP A 4 10.11 8.72 -15.93
CA ASP A 4 8.93 9.30 -16.57
C ASP A 4 8.24 8.40 -17.60
N LYS A 5 9.01 7.54 -18.29
CA LYS A 5 8.43 6.60 -19.26
C LYS A 5 7.51 5.55 -18.62
N TYR A 6 7.80 5.14 -17.39
CA TYR A 6 6.96 4.18 -16.64
C TYR A 6 5.73 4.87 -16.09
N VAL A 7 5.90 6.07 -15.54
CA VAL A 7 4.80 6.92 -15.07
C VAL A 7 3.83 7.24 -16.22
N SER A 8 4.35 7.69 -17.35
CA SER A 8 3.52 7.96 -18.54
C SER A 8 2.82 6.71 -19.09
N TYR A 9 3.49 5.55 -19.02
CA TYR A 9 2.87 4.29 -19.41
C TYR A 9 1.76 3.88 -18.44
N ALA A 10 1.98 4.00 -17.14
CA ALA A 10 0.97 3.71 -16.13
C ALA A 10 -0.25 4.62 -16.29
N ALA A 11 -0.06 5.94 -16.44
CA ALA A 11 -1.13 6.93 -16.61
C ALA A 11 -1.97 6.69 -17.87
N LYS A 12 -1.36 6.23 -18.96
CA LYS A 12 -2.08 5.88 -20.21
C LYS A 12 -2.81 4.55 -20.13
N SER A 13 -2.34 3.63 -19.30
CA SER A 13 -2.87 2.27 -19.21
C SER A 13 -3.97 2.11 -18.16
N PHE A 14 -3.96 2.93 -17.13
CA PHE A 14 -4.93 2.91 -16.04
C PHE A 14 -5.19 4.34 -15.56
N THR A 15 -6.45 4.69 -15.48
CA THR A 15 -6.93 5.95 -14.88
C THR A 15 -7.67 5.61 -13.59
N LEU A 16 -7.42 6.38 -12.54
CA LEU A 16 -8.16 6.23 -11.29
C LEU A 16 -9.67 6.40 -11.56
N PRO A 17 -10.53 5.49 -11.07
CA PRO A 17 -11.97 5.60 -11.27
C PRO A 17 -12.52 6.95 -10.81
N ASP A 18 -13.47 7.50 -11.54
CA ASP A 18 -14.12 8.78 -11.25
C ASP A 18 -14.68 8.86 -9.83
N ILE A 19 -15.15 7.74 -9.29
CA ILE A 19 -15.64 7.66 -7.92
C ILE A 19 -14.57 8.07 -6.88
N CYS A 20 -13.30 7.74 -7.10
CA CYS A 20 -12.20 8.10 -6.19
C CYS A 20 -11.97 9.61 -6.20
N VAL A 21 -11.99 10.23 -7.38
CA VAL A 21 -11.80 11.68 -7.55
C VAL A 21 -12.98 12.44 -6.93
N ARG A 22 -14.22 12.03 -7.22
CA ARG A 22 -15.43 12.63 -6.66
C ARG A 22 -15.49 12.46 -5.15
N LEU A 23 -15.15 11.29 -4.63
CA LEU A 23 -15.12 11.04 -3.19
C LEU A 23 -14.12 11.95 -2.49
N ARG A 24 -12.92 12.14 -3.06
CA ARG A 24 -11.93 13.07 -2.50
C ARG A 24 -12.49 14.51 -2.48
N SER A 25 -13.04 14.97 -3.61
CA SER A 25 -13.62 16.30 -3.72
C SER A 25 -14.78 16.51 -2.72
N THR A 26 -15.61 15.48 -2.51
CA THR A 26 -16.72 15.54 -1.54
C THR A 26 -16.19 15.59 -0.10
N LEU A 27 -15.13 14.86 0.22
CA LEU A 27 -14.52 14.89 1.56
C LEU A 27 -13.84 16.24 1.86
N ASP A 28 -13.30 16.89 0.84
CA ASP A 28 -12.63 18.19 0.97
C ASP A 28 -13.61 19.37 1.03
N ASP A 29 -14.89 19.18 0.69
CA ASP A 29 -15.92 20.23 0.81
C ASP A 29 -16.50 20.24 2.24
N PRO A 30 -16.24 21.32 3.04
CA PRO A 30 -16.76 21.42 4.41
C PRO A 30 -18.29 21.38 4.54
N ARG A 31 -19.03 21.56 3.43
CA ARG A 31 -20.49 21.51 3.39
C ARG A 31 -21.03 20.10 3.19
N SER A 32 -20.17 19.16 2.82
CA SER A 32 -20.58 17.78 2.57
C SER A 32 -20.84 17.04 3.88
N SER A 33 -21.92 16.29 3.91
CA SER A 33 -22.30 15.43 5.03
C SER A 33 -21.87 13.97 4.79
N ALA A 34 -21.89 13.16 5.87
CA ALA A 34 -21.72 11.72 5.77
C ALA A 34 -22.78 11.06 4.84
N GLU A 35 -23.96 11.66 4.77
CA GLU A 35 -25.04 11.18 3.90
C GLU A 35 -24.72 11.41 2.41
N ASP A 36 -24.11 12.56 2.07
CA ASP A 36 -23.71 12.87 0.69
C ASP A 36 -22.63 11.92 0.20
N ILE A 37 -21.64 11.64 1.04
CA ILE A 37 -20.61 10.64 0.78
C ILE A 37 -21.24 9.24 0.62
N GLY A 38 -22.18 8.89 1.51
CA GLY A 38 -22.91 7.63 1.45
C GLY A 38 -23.68 7.46 0.15
N LYS A 39 -24.40 8.51 -0.30
CA LYS A 39 -25.11 8.51 -1.58
C LYS A 39 -24.15 8.33 -2.75
N LEU A 40 -23.02 9.03 -2.74
CA LEU A 40 -22.02 8.92 -3.80
C LEU A 40 -21.50 7.49 -3.96
N ILE A 41 -21.10 6.82 -2.89
CA ILE A 41 -20.59 5.43 -2.94
C ILE A 41 -21.72 4.47 -3.33
N SER A 42 -22.93 4.70 -2.84
CA SER A 42 -24.11 3.85 -3.14
C SER A 42 -24.55 3.87 -4.61
N THR A 43 -23.99 4.77 -5.42
CA THR A 43 -24.20 4.72 -6.89
C THR A 43 -23.57 3.50 -7.54
N ASP A 44 -22.59 2.86 -6.88
CA ASP A 44 -21.98 1.60 -7.29
C ASP A 44 -22.25 0.51 -6.24
N PRO A 45 -23.24 -0.39 -6.48
CA PRO A 45 -23.57 -1.47 -5.55
C PRO A 45 -22.42 -2.44 -5.30
N SER A 46 -21.56 -2.68 -6.31
CA SER A 46 -20.40 -3.58 -6.17
C SER A 46 -19.36 -2.96 -5.24
N LEU A 47 -19.00 -1.71 -5.46
CA LEU A 47 -18.09 -0.96 -4.59
C LEU A 47 -18.65 -0.85 -3.16
N THR A 48 -19.94 -0.54 -3.02
CA THR A 48 -20.63 -0.48 -1.72
C THR A 48 -20.46 -1.78 -0.94
N ALA A 49 -20.77 -2.92 -1.56
CA ALA A 49 -20.66 -4.23 -0.91
C ALA A 49 -19.22 -4.54 -0.49
N LYS A 50 -18.24 -4.22 -1.33
CA LYS A 50 -16.82 -4.46 -1.05
C LYS A 50 -16.30 -3.58 0.08
N VAL A 51 -16.63 -2.28 0.06
CA VAL A 51 -16.26 -1.32 1.11
C VAL A 51 -16.88 -1.74 2.46
N LEU A 52 -18.14 -2.14 2.49
CA LEU A 52 -18.78 -2.62 3.71
C LEU A 52 -18.16 -3.94 4.21
N ARG A 53 -17.78 -4.86 3.34
CA ARG A 53 -17.03 -6.07 3.75
C ARG A 53 -15.69 -5.73 4.38
N LEU A 54 -14.93 -4.81 3.80
CA LEU A 54 -13.67 -4.33 4.37
C LEU A 54 -13.87 -3.60 5.70
N ALA A 55 -14.88 -2.74 5.81
CA ALA A 55 -15.23 -2.07 7.06
C ALA A 55 -15.58 -3.06 8.18
N ASN A 56 -16.24 -4.17 7.85
CA ASN A 56 -16.60 -5.23 8.79
C ASN A 56 -15.49 -6.29 9.01
N SER A 57 -14.35 -6.14 8.39
CA SER A 57 -13.23 -7.07 8.54
C SER A 57 -12.38 -6.79 9.79
N SER A 58 -11.37 -7.61 9.98
CA SER A 58 -10.34 -7.41 11.01
C SER A 58 -9.55 -6.11 10.89
N LEU A 59 -9.66 -5.41 9.75
CA LEU A 59 -9.07 -4.08 9.59
C LEU A 59 -9.54 -3.09 10.65
N PHE A 60 -10.81 -3.16 11.07
CA PHE A 60 -11.39 -2.18 12.01
C PHE A 60 -11.84 -2.79 13.35
N ARG A 61 -12.12 -4.09 13.41
CA ARG A 61 -12.50 -4.84 14.63
C ARG A 61 -13.67 -4.23 15.39
N PHE A 62 -14.74 -3.83 14.68
CA PHE A 62 -15.91 -3.29 15.34
C PHE A 62 -16.68 -4.37 16.13
N PRO A 63 -17.25 -4.00 17.29
CA PRO A 63 -18.04 -4.92 18.09
C PRO A 63 -19.41 -5.24 17.47
N SER A 64 -19.87 -4.41 16.51
CA SER A 64 -21.15 -4.56 15.81
C SER A 64 -20.98 -4.39 14.31
N GLN A 65 -21.84 -5.06 13.56
CA GLN A 65 -21.83 -4.99 12.10
C GLN A 65 -22.18 -3.58 11.60
N VAL A 66 -21.43 -3.13 10.60
CA VAL A 66 -21.67 -1.88 9.87
C VAL A 66 -22.51 -2.19 8.65
N GLU A 67 -23.77 -1.73 8.64
CA GLU A 67 -24.76 -2.12 7.63
C GLU A 67 -24.92 -1.10 6.50
N SER A 68 -24.36 0.11 6.64
CA SER A 68 -24.46 1.17 5.63
C SER A 68 -23.18 1.99 5.53
N VAL A 69 -22.97 2.62 4.37
CA VAL A 69 -21.83 3.52 4.14
C VAL A 69 -21.89 4.73 5.08
N ALA A 70 -23.07 5.30 5.32
CA ALA A 70 -23.22 6.41 6.27
C ALA A 70 -22.83 5.99 7.70
N LYS A 71 -23.17 4.76 8.12
CA LYS A 71 -22.73 4.21 9.40
C LYS A 71 -21.21 3.97 9.41
N ALA A 72 -20.64 3.46 8.30
CA ALA A 72 -19.19 3.33 8.16
C ALA A 72 -18.51 4.68 8.39
N ILE A 73 -18.93 5.75 7.71
CA ILE A 73 -18.36 7.09 7.87
C ILE A 73 -18.45 7.56 9.34
N SER A 74 -19.58 7.34 9.99
CA SER A 74 -19.77 7.76 11.38
C SER A 74 -18.84 7.05 12.36
N VAL A 75 -18.39 5.81 12.03
CA VAL A 75 -17.58 4.98 12.93
C VAL A 75 -16.10 5.06 12.60
N ILE A 76 -15.72 5.01 11.31
CA ILE A 76 -14.30 5.01 10.88
C ILE A 76 -13.83 6.37 10.36
N GLY A 77 -14.75 7.29 10.06
CA GLY A 77 -14.45 8.58 9.44
C GLY A 77 -14.32 8.51 7.91
N GLY A 78 -14.44 9.67 7.28
CA GLY A 78 -14.41 9.80 5.81
C GLY A 78 -13.06 9.42 5.20
N GLU A 79 -11.96 9.81 5.84
CA GLU A 79 -10.61 9.48 5.36
C GLU A 79 -10.34 7.97 5.34
N ALA A 80 -10.73 7.24 6.41
CA ALA A 80 -10.57 5.80 6.43
C ALA A 80 -11.45 5.12 5.36
N LEU A 81 -12.66 5.63 5.12
CA LEU A 81 -13.53 5.16 4.06
C LEU A 81 -12.91 5.40 2.68
N TYR A 82 -12.35 6.58 2.43
CA TYR A 82 -11.61 6.88 1.21
C TYR A 82 -10.46 5.89 0.98
N ASN A 83 -9.68 5.62 2.02
CA ASN A 83 -8.60 4.65 1.96
C ASN A 83 -9.09 3.24 1.58
N LEU A 84 -10.27 2.81 2.05
CA LEU A 84 -10.86 1.53 1.63
C LEU A 84 -11.23 1.52 0.15
N VAL A 85 -11.79 2.62 -0.36
CA VAL A 85 -12.10 2.77 -1.79
C VAL A 85 -10.84 2.69 -2.64
N ILE A 86 -9.75 3.34 -2.21
CA ILE A 86 -8.46 3.26 -2.90
C ILE A 86 -7.87 1.85 -2.85
N ALA A 87 -7.94 1.15 -1.70
CA ALA A 87 -7.47 -0.24 -1.58
C ALA A 87 -8.20 -1.18 -2.54
N GLU A 88 -9.53 -1.03 -2.67
CA GLU A 88 -10.34 -1.81 -3.62
C GLU A 88 -9.95 -1.49 -5.07
N THR A 89 -9.71 -0.23 -5.38
CA THR A 89 -9.26 0.22 -6.70
C THR A 89 -7.88 -0.34 -7.07
N ALA A 90 -7.00 -0.52 -6.09
CA ALA A 90 -5.66 -1.08 -6.28
C ALA A 90 -5.70 -2.48 -6.93
N SER A 91 -6.63 -3.34 -6.52
CA SER A 91 -6.83 -4.67 -7.13
C SER A 91 -7.06 -4.57 -8.65
N THR A 92 -7.90 -3.63 -9.08
CA THR A 92 -8.16 -3.40 -10.51
C THR A 92 -6.93 -2.90 -11.25
N ALA A 93 -6.16 -1.98 -10.63
CA ALA A 93 -4.92 -1.49 -11.20
C ALA A 93 -3.89 -2.62 -11.37
N PHE A 94 -3.73 -3.48 -10.38
CA PHE A 94 -2.82 -4.63 -10.46
C PHE A 94 -3.18 -5.58 -11.60
N LYS A 95 -4.44 -5.94 -11.74
CA LYS A 95 -4.93 -6.78 -12.86
C LYS A 95 -4.67 -6.13 -14.22
N ARG A 96 -4.73 -4.80 -14.33
CA ARG A 96 -4.42 -4.08 -15.57
C ARG A 96 -2.96 -4.25 -16.00
N PHE A 97 -2.05 -4.35 -15.03
CA PHE A 97 -0.61 -4.50 -15.26
C PHE A 97 -0.13 -5.95 -15.16
N ASP A 98 -1.04 -6.93 -15.16
CA ASP A 98 -0.69 -8.34 -15.14
C ASP A 98 0.31 -8.71 -16.24
N THR A 99 1.27 -9.58 -15.92
CA THR A 99 2.36 -10.03 -16.78
C THR A 99 2.74 -11.47 -16.45
N LYS A 100 3.19 -12.22 -17.46
CA LYS A 100 3.65 -13.61 -17.27
C LYS A 100 4.91 -13.75 -16.42
N LEU A 101 5.64 -12.66 -16.17
CA LEU A 101 6.89 -12.68 -15.39
C LEU A 101 6.67 -12.64 -13.88
N ILE A 102 5.50 -12.18 -13.44
CA ILE A 102 5.15 -12.04 -12.02
C ILE A 102 3.89 -12.88 -11.78
N ASN A 103 3.92 -13.72 -10.74
CA ASN A 103 2.69 -14.35 -10.28
C ASN A 103 1.85 -13.31 -9.55
N LEU A 104 0.75 -12.88 -10.17
CA LEU A 104 -0.10 -11.79 -9.67
C LEU A 104 -0.68 -12.10 -8.29
N ASP A 105 -1.10 -13.34 -8.03
CA ASP A 105 -1.68 -13.71 -6.74
C ASP A 105 -0.65 -13.62 -5.61
N LYS A 106 0.58 -14.09 -5.85
CA LYS A 106 1.68 -13.94 -4.87
C LYS A 106 2.06 -12.49 -4.65
N HIS A 107 2.14 -11.71 -5.73
CA HIS A 107 2.45 -10.28 -5.66
C HIS A 107 1.35 -9.52 -4.90
N TRP A 108 0.09 -9.81 -5.18
CA TRP A 108 -1.05 -9.25 -4.47
C TRP A 108 -1.03 -9.64 -2.99
N TYR A 109 -0.81 -10.92 -2.69
CA TYR A 109 -0.68 -11.39 -1.30
C TYR A 109 0.44 -10.65 -0.55
N ALA A 110 1.62 -10.51 -1.14
CA ALA A 110 2.74 -9.80 -0.54
C ALA A 110 2.41 -8.31 -0.29
N SER A 111 1.71 -7.68 -1.24
CA SER A 111 1.28 -6.29 -1.11
C SER A 111 0.28 -6.10 0.03
N VAL A 112 -0.73 -6.98 0.14
CA VAL A 112 -1.70 -6.97 1.26
C VAL A 112 -1.00 -7.27 2.58
N TYR A 113 -0.08 -8.25 2.62
CA TYR A 113 0.71 -8.57 3.81
C TYR A 113 1.50 -7.34 4.28
N CYS A 114 2.19 -6.64 3.38
CA CYS A 114 2.89 -5.40 3.68
C CYS A 114 1.94 -4.35 4.27
N GLY A 115 0.76 -4.19 3.69
CA GLY A 115 -0.29 -3.30 4.21
C GLY A 115 -0.76 -3.65 5.62
N MET A 116 -0.92 -4.94 5.91
CA MET A 116 -1.30 -5.43 7.24
C MET A 116 -0.20 -5.18 8.27
N VAL A 117 1.06 -5.46 7.94
CA VAL A 117 2.21 -5.15 8.80
C VAL A 117 2.31 -3.65 9.05
N ALA A 118 2.25 -2.83 7.99
CA ALA A 118 2.37 -1.37 8.08
C ALA A 118 1.27 -0.77 8.97
N LYS A 119 0.02 -1.20 8.80
CA LYS A 119 -1.09 -0.77 9.66
C LYS A 119 -0.89 -1.18 11.11
N SER A 120 -0.50 -2.43 11.36
CA SER A 120 -0.28 -2.93 12.72
C SER A 120 0.85 -2.17 13.42
N LEU A 121 1.97 -1.93 12.73
CA LEU A 121 3.05 -1.10 13.24
C LEU A 121 2.55 0.31 13.58
N ALA A 122 1.86 0.99 12.67
CA ALA A 122 1.34 2.33 12.88
C ALA A 122 0.41 2.39 14.10
N MET A 123 -0.49 1.42 14.27
CA MET A 123 -1.38 1.34 15.44
C MET A 123 -0.60 1.17 16.75
N ARG A 124 0.37 0.27 16.78
CA ARG A 124 1.15 -0.04 18.01
C ARG A 124 2.14 1.07 18.38
N LEU A 125 2.57 1.84 17.40
CA LEU A 125 3.42 3.02 17.56
C LEU A 125 2.61 4.31 17.78
N ASN A 126 1.26 4.20 17.90
CA ASN A 126 0.34 5.33 18.07
C ASN A 126 0.43 6.39 16.96
N VAL A 127 0.75 5.98 15.74
CA VAL A 127 0.77 6.87 14.57
C VAL A 127 -0.67 7.10 14.09
N ARG A 128 -1.05 8.36 13.94
CA ARG A 128 -2.41 8.74 13.52
C ARG A 128 -2.72 8.28 12.11
N GLY A 129 -3.97 7.88 11.86
CA GLY A 129 -4.45 7.47 10.54
C GLY A 129 -3.82 6.14 10.09
N ALA A 130 -3.73 5.15 10.98
CA ALA A 130 -3.13 3.84 10.70
C ALA A 130 -3.71 3.15 9.47
N GLU A 131 -4.95 3.47 9.08
CA GLU A 131 -5.65 2.92 7.91
C GLU A 131 -4.95 3.27 6.60
N ARG A 132 -4.34 4.46 6.50
CA ARG A 132 -3.59 4.86 5.29
C ARG A 132 -2.37 3.97 5.05
N PHE A 133 -1.75 3.44 6.11
CA PHE A 133 -0.60 2.55 6.01
C PHE A 133 -0.96 1.22 5.33
N PHE A 134 -2.19 0.74 5.52
CA PHE A 134 -2.68 -0.41 4.78
C PHE A 134 -2.65 -0.15 3.26
N VAL A 135 -3.15 0.99 2.83
CA VAL A 135 -3.18 1.38 1.41
C VAL A 135 -1.76 1.61 0.87
N MET A 136 -0.92 2.31 1.61
CA MET A 136 0.48 2.54 1.22
C MET A 136 1.23 1.22 1.04
N GLY A 137 1.06 0.28 1.98
CA GLY A 137 1.68 -1.05 1.90
C GLY A 137 1.20 -1.86 0.70
N ILE A 138 -0.07 -1.74 0.30
CA ILE A 138 -0.58 -2.36 -0.94
C ILE A 138 0.07 -1.72 -2.16
N LEU A 139 0.10 -0.39 -2.24
CA LEU A 139 0.45 0.33 -3.46
C LEU A 139 1.96 0.53 -3.67
N GLN A 140 2.78 0.34 -2.63
CA GLN A 140 4.22 0.64 -2.67
C GLN A 140 4.98 -0.12 -3.77
N ASN A 141 4.49 -1.28 -4.18
CA ASN A 141 5.14 -2.12 -5.19
C ASN A 141 4.36 -2.22 -6.52
N LEU A 142 3.39 -1.34 -6.77
CA LEU A 142 2.60 -1.31 -8.01
C LEU A 142 3.48 -1.20 -9.25
N SER A 143 4.52 -0.39 -9.20
CA SER A 143 5.37 -0.12 -10.35
C SER A 143 6.22 -1.31 -10.79
N GLU A 144 6.41 -2.32 -9.94
CA GLU A 144 7.06 -3.56 -10.36
C GLU A 144 6.31 -4.22 -11.51
N LEU A 145 4.98 -4.29 -11.43
CA LEU A 145 4.12 -4.79 -12.49
C LEU A 145 4.21 -3.91 -13.75
N VAL A 146 4.25 -2.59 -13.57
CA VAL A 146 4.39 -1.61 -14.66
C VAL A 146 5.72 -1.80 -15.39
N VAL A 147 6.82 -1.94 -14.65
CA VAL A 147 8.17 -2.15 -15.19
C VAL A 147 8.27 -3.48 -15.91
N ALA A 148 7.81 -4.56 -15.28
CA ALA A 148 7.84 -5.91 -15.85
C ALA A 148 7.04 -6.01 -17.16
N LYS A 149 5.89 -5.35 -17.22
CA LYS A 149 5.04 -5.30 -18.41
C LYS A 149 5.63 -4.42 -19.51
N LYS A 150 6.17 -3.27 -19.15
CA LYS A 150 6.73 -2.29 -20.10
C LYS A 150 8.07 -2.70 -20.67
N GLU A 151 8.94 -3.30 -19.86
CA GLU A 151 10.31 -3.69 -20.24
C GLU A 151 10.62 -5.14 -19.85
N THR A 152 9.84 -6.07 -20.39
CA THR A 152 9.90 -7.51 -20.10
C THR A 152 11.32 -8.08 -20.12
N LYS A 153 12.15 -7.75 -21.13
CA LYS A 153 13.52 -8.24 -21.24
C LYS A 153 14.42 -7.72 -20.11
N ARG A 154 14.31 -6.44 -19.78
CA ARG A 154 15.12 -5.81 -18.74
C ARG A 154 14.72 -6.33 -17.35
N TYR A 155 13.43 -6.48 -17.13
CA TYR A 155 12.91 -7.07 -15.90
C TYR A 155 13.35 -8.53 -15.75
N GLN A 156 13.37 -9.30 -16.83
CA GLN A 156 13.88 -10.67 -16.82
C GLN A 156 15.38 -10.74 -16.49
N SER A 157 16.19 -9.80 -17.00
CA SER A 157 17.60 -9.67 -16.60
C SER A 157 17.76 -9.35 -15.13
N TYR A 158 16.90 -8.48 -14.59
CA TYR A 158 16.86 -8.18 -13.15
C TYR A 158 16.53 -9.41 -12.29
N LEU A 159 15.54 -10.23 -12.69
CA LEU A 159 15.20 -11.46 -11.98
C LEU A 159 16.32 -12.51 -11.96
N ASN A 160 17.15 -12.53 -12.99
CA ASN A 160 18.26 -13.49 -13.14
C ASN A 160 19.59 -12.98 -12.54
N ALA A 161 19.63 -11.74 -12.05
CA ALA A 161 20.81 -11.19 -11.44
C ALA A 161 21.05 -11.75 -10.04
N GLU A 162 22.31 -11.86 -9.63
CA GLU A 162 22.64 -12.18 -8.26
C GLU A 162 22.11 -11.09 -7.32
N THR A 163 21.42 -11.51 -6.25
CA THR A 163 20.84 -10.58 -5.29
C THR A 163 21.86 -10.22 -4.21
N ASN A 164 22.31 -8.98 -4.22
CA ASN A 164 23.20 -8.43 -3.22
C ASN A 164 22.39 -7.49 -2.28
N GLY A 165 21.86 -8.02 -1.19
CA GLY A 165 21.11 -7.21 -0.22
C GLY A 165 19.61 -7.08 -0.49
N LEU A 166 19.03 -6.00 0.00
CA LEU A 166 17.57 -5.73 -0.12
C LEU A 166 17.14 -5.47 -1.56
N PRO A 167 15.90 -5.81 -1.96
CA PRO A 167 15.42 -5.64 -3.33
C PRO A 167 15.61 -4.24 -3.91
N HIS A 168 15.45 -3.19 -3.10
CA HIS A 168 15.60 -1.81 -3.56
C HIS A 168 17.03 -1.46 -4.00
N VAL A 169 18.06 -2.12 -3.45
CA VAL A 169 19.46 -1.93 -3.86
C VAL A 169 19.64 -2.44 -5.29
N ASN A 170 19.18 -3.68 -5.54
CA ASN A 170 19.25 -4.28 -6.88
C ASN A 170 18.39 -3.51 -7.90
N GLN A 171 17.26 -2.93 -7.47
CA GLN A 171 16.41 -2.07 -8.30
C GLN A 171 17.18 -0.80 -8.73
N LEU A 172 17.89 -0.15 -7.81
CA LEU A 172 18.71 1.02 -8.11
C LEU A 172 19.82 0.68 -9.12
N GLU A 173 20.51 -0.43 -8.94
CA GLU A 173 21.56 -0.88 -9.86
C GLU A 173 21.03 -1.16 -11.27
N HIS A 174 19.87 -1.85 -11.39
CA HIS A 174 19.32 -2.25 -12.68
C HIS A 174 18.52 -1.14 -13.38
N PHE A 175 17.77 -0.35 -12.63
CA PHE A 175 16.80 0.61 -13.19
C PHE A 175 17.18 2.07 -12.93
N GLY A 176 18.04 2.36 -11.92
CA GLY A 176 18.37 3.70 -11.48
C GLY A 176 17.31 4.36 -10.59
N PHE A 177 16.31 3.57 -10.15
CA PHE A 177 15.26 3.98 -9.22
C PHE A 177 14.71 2.74 -8.48
N THR A 178 14.07 2.95 -7.33
CA THR A 178 13.36 1.89 -6.63
C THR A 178 11.92 1.75 -7.14
N PHE A 179 11.34 0.55 -7.07
CA PHE A 179 9.93 0.38 -7.45
C PHE A 179 9.00 1.20 -6.54
N ALA A 180 9.33 1.36 -5.27
CA ALA A 180 8.57 2.23 -4.37
C ALA A 180 8.59 3.69 -4.84
N GLN A 181 9.76 4.22 -5.21
CA GLN A 181 9.88 5.57 -5.77
C GLN A 181 9.01 5.76 -7.02
N CYS A 182 9.07 4.81 -7.95
CA CYS A 182 8.26 4.86 -9.16
C CYS A 182 6.76 4.75 -8.84
N SER A 183 6.38 3.86 -7.91
CA SER A 183 4.98 3.74 -7.45
C SER A 183 4.47 5.05 -6.87
N GLY A 184 5.22 5.68 -5.98
CA GLY A 184 4.82 6.95 -5.37
C GLY A 184 4.58 8.05 -6.41
N ILE A 185 5.44 8.17 -7.42
CA ILE A 185 5.25 9.16 -8.51
C ILE A 185 4.03 8.79 -9.39
N ILE A 186 3.73 7.50 -9.60
CA ILE A 186 2.49 7.07 -10.27
C ILE A 186 1.27 7.50 -9.45
N LEU A 187 1.29 7.30 -8.12
CA LEU A 187 0.21 7.68 -7.22
C LEU A 187 0.00 9.20 -7.20
N GLU A 188 1.08 9.99 -7.21
CA GLU A 188 1.04 11.45 -7.36
C GLU A 188 0.38 11.85 -8.68
N ASN A 189 0.77 11.21 -9.78
CA ASN A 189 0.18 11.46 -11.10
C ASN A 189 -1.32 11.08 -11.15
N TRP A 190 -1.76 10.12 -10.34
CA TRP A 190 -3.17 9.79 -10.13
C TRP A 190 -3.88 10.74 -9.15
N CYS A 191 -3.23 11.83 -8.75
CA CYS A 191 -3.78 12.83 -7.84
C CYS A 191 -4.22 12.26 -6.48
N LEU A 192 -3.56 11.21 -5.98
CA LEU A 192 -3.79 10.74 -4.62
C LEU A 192 -3.24 11.73 -3.59
N PRO A 193 -3.79 11.77 -2.36
CA PRO A 193 -3.31 12.66 -1.31
C PRO A 193 -1.83 12.47 -0.99
N ILE A 194 -1.14 13.58 -0.67
CA ILE A 194 0.29 13.60 -0.32
C ILE A 194 0.63 12.62 0.81
N GLY A 195 -0.26 12.45 1.78
CA GLY A 195 -0.10 11.48 2.89
C GLY A 195 -0.11 10.02 2.45
N LEU A 196 -0.44 9.70 1.18
CA LEU A 196 -0.35 8.37 0.60
C LEU A 196 0.88 8.23 -0.30
N TYR A 197 1.11 9.16 -1.23
CA TYR A 197 2.19 8.98 -2.22
C TYR A 197 3.56 9.36 -1.69
N TYR A 198 3.67 10.38 -0.83
CA TYR A 198 4.96 10.87 -0.35
C TYR A 198 5.75 9.82 0.46
N PRO A 199 5.15 9.14 1.48
CA PRO A 199 5.87 8.09 2.18
C PRO A 199 6.28 6.93 1.27
N VAL A 200 5.45 6.58 0.29
CA VAL A 200 5.78 5.53 -0.70
C VAL A 200 6.97 5.96 -1.55
N THR A 201 7.00 7.20 -2.05
CA THR A 201 8.10 7.72 -2.88
C THR A 201 9.45 7.63 -2.17
N PHE A 202 9.46 7.98 -0.88
CA PHE A 202 10.70 8.17 -0.11
C PHE A 202 11.02 7.06 0.89
N MET A 203 10.28 5.94 0.91
CA MET A 203 10.47 4.90 1.91
C MET A 203 11.88 4.29 1.95
N ASN A 204 12.62 4.35 0.85
CA ASN A 204 14.00 3.87 0.76
C ASN A 204 15.05 4.99 0.80
N ASP A 205 14.64 6.23 1.10
CA ASP A 205 15.55 7.37 1.27
C ASP A 205 16.01 7.46 2.74
N GLU A 206 17.24 7.00 3.00
CA GLU A 206 17.81 6.97 4.34
C GLU A 206 17.88 8.35 5.01
N ALA A 207 18.03 9.43 4.23
CA ALA A 207 18.05 10.78 4.78
C ALA A 207 16.72 11.16 5.45
N LYS A 208 15.61 10.60 4.97
CA LYS A 208 14.25 10.81 5.51
C LYS A 208 13.97 9.96 6.76
N HIS A 209 14.67 8.86 6.97
CA HIS A 209 14.48 7.99 8.12
C HIS A 209 14.76 8.68 9.47
N LYS A 210 15.49 9.79 9.47
CA LYS A 210 15.83 10.55 10.70
C LYS A 210 14.69 11.42 11.22
N SER A 211 13.67 11.72 10.41
CA SER A 211 12.68 12.74 10.74
C SER A 211 11.24 12.43 10.34
N ASP A 212 10.99 11.37 9.56
CA ASP A 212 9.66 11.06 9.04
C ASP A 212 9.21 9.67 9.51
N VAL A 213 8.27 9.66 10.45
CA VAL A 213 7.71 8.44 11.05
C VAL A 213 6.96 7.59 10.03
N ASP A 214 6.22 8.20 9.11
CA ASP A 214 5.45 7.49 8.10
C ASP A 214 6.37 6.71 7.16
N ILE A 215 7.45 7.35 6.74
CA ILE A 215 8.50 6.72 5.92
C ILE A 215 9.15 5.56 6.66
N CYS A 216 9.51 5.74 7.94
CA CYS A 216 10.11 4.69 8.75
C CYS A 216 9.20 3.47 8.91
N VAL A 217 7.92 3.70 9.25
CA VAL A 217 6.94 2.61 9.43
C VAL A 217 6.75 1.83 8.13
N LEU A 218 6.63 2.52 7.00
CA LEU A 218 6.43 1.87 5.70
C LEU A 218 7.69 1.11 5.25
N CYS A 219 8.88 1.69 5.43
CA CYS A 219 10.15 1.04 5.16
C CYS A 219 10.31 -0.25 5.97
N LEU A 220 10.05 -0.18 7.28
CA LEU A 220 10.11 -1.32 8.18
C LEU A 220 9.11 -2.41 7.77
N ALA A 221 7.88 -2.04 7.45
CA ALA A 221 6.86 -2.99 7.01
C ALA A 221 7.26 -3.72 5.72
N ASN A 222 7.86 -3.02 4.77
CA ASN A 222 8.38 -3.64 3.55
C ASN A 222 9.53 -4.61 3.85
N ARG A 223 10.50 -4.22 4.68
CA ARG A 223 11.63 -5.10 5.07
C ARG A 223 11.14 -6.35 5.80
N ILE A 224 10.20 -6.21 6.73
CA ILE A 224 9.56 -7.35 7.40
C ILE A 224 8.88 -8.26 6.36
N THR A 225 8.12 -7.71 5.43
CA THR A 225 7.44 -8.47 4.38
C THR A 225 8.42 -9.26 3.53
N VAL A 226 9.50 -8.62 3.06
CA VAL A 226 10.55 -9.27 2.28
C VAL A 226 11.17 -10.43 3.07
N SER A 227 11.53 -10.20 4.33
CA SER A 227 12.12 -11.21 5.21
C SER A 227 11.16 -12.38 5.49
N GLN A 228 9.89 -12.11 5.78
CA GLN A 228 8.93 -13.17 6.15
C GLN A 228 8.48 -14.02 4.95
N LEU A 229 8.30 -13.41 3.79
CA LEU A 229 7.81 -14.12 2.61
C LEU A 229 8.92 -14.78 1.79
N ASN A 230 10.20 -14.42 2.02
CA ASN A 230 11.37 -14.97 1.32
C ASN A 230 12.48 -15.36 2.31
N LYS A 231 12.12 -16.15 3.31
CA LYS A 231 13.01 -16.52 4.43
C LYS A 231 14.34 -17.11 3.98
N GLU A 232 14.36 -17.91 2.91
CA GLU A 232 15.59 -18.53 2.41
C GLU A 232 16.60 -17.50 1.89
N SER A 233 16.10 -16.45 1.20
CA SER A 233 16.97 -15.44 0.58
C SER A 233 17.33 -14.29 1.53
N TYR A 234 16.50 -14.02 2.55
CA TYR A 234 16.62 -12.81 3.39
C TYR A 234 16.62 -13.11 4.90
N ALA A 235 16.95 -14.35 5.33
CA ALA A 235 16.93 -14.76 6.75
C ALA A 235 17.87 -13.95 7.67
N GLY A 236 18.93 -13.35 7.15
CA GLY A 236 19.93 -12.58 7.92
C GLY A 236 19.84 -11.07 7.73
N ILE A 237 18.75 -10.58 7.13
CA ILE A 237 18.66 -9.17 6.78
C ILE A 237 18.43 -8.29 8.02
N GLU A 238 19.12 -7.16 8.08
CA GLU A 238 18.85 -6.14 9.08
C GLU A 238 17.50 -5.47 8.78
N LEU A 239 16.51 -5.69 9.67
CA LEU A 239 15.15 -5.20 9.46
C LEU A 239 15.05 -3.67 9.54
N PHE A 240 15.89 -3.05 10.35
CA PHE A 240 15.86 -1.60 10.56
C PHE A 240 17.25 -1.05 10.87
N THR A 241 17.50 0.18 10.46
CA THR A 241 18.70 0.93 10.83
C THR A 241 18.52 1.61 12.19
N PRO A 242 19.60 2.08 12.85
CA PRO A 242 19.50 2.86 14.08
C PRO A 242 18.58 4.10 13.91
N GLU A 243 18.60 4.75 12.76
CA GLU A 243 17.76 5.90 12.47
C GLU A 243 16.28 5.54 12.52
N ILE A 244 15.88 4.44 11.88
CA ILE A 244 14.48 3.96 11.93
C ILE A 244 14.10 3.62 13.36
N ALA A 245 14.93 2.85 14.08
CA ALA A 245 14.65 2.44 15.44
C ALA A 245 14.44 3.64 16.39
N ASN A 246 15.28 4.67 16.26
CA ASN A 246 15.18 5.89 17.06
C ASN A 246 13.95 6.71 16.71
N THR A 247 13.65 6.88 15.41
CA THR A 247 12.55 7.74 14.95
C THR A 247 11.18 7.19 15.36
N VAL A 248 11.01 5.86 15.37
CA VAL A 248 9.74 5.21 15.72
C VAL A 248 9.72 4.61 17.14
N SER A 249 10.77 4.79 17.94
CA SER A 249 10.89 4.22 19.30
C SER A 249 10.58 2.71 19.31
N LEU A 250 11.20 1.98 18.37
CA LEU A 250 10.87 0.60 18.04
C LEU A 250 11.33 -0.38 19.13
N ASN A 251 10.51 -1.41 19.40
CA ASN A 251 10.92 -2.59 20.18
C ASN A 251 10.53 -3.90 19.45
N MET A 252 11.15 -5.00 19.84
CA MET A 252 10.94 -6.31 19.18
C MET A 252 9.54 -6.87 19.37
N GLU A 253 8.88 -6.54 20.47
CA GLU A 253 7.49 -6.97 20.74
C GLU A 253 6.53 -6.35 19.72
N VAL A 254 6.68 -5.08 19.39
CA VAL A 254 5.89 -4.40 18.35
C VAL A 254 6.06 -5.10 17.01
N ILE A 255 7.28 -5.48 16.65
CA ILE A 255 7.58 -6.20 15.40
C ILE A 255 6.90 -7.58 15.41
N SER A 256 7.14 -8.40 16.44
CA SER A 256 6.60 -9.76 16.56
C SER A 256 5.07 -9.77 16.48
N ASN A 257 4.42 -8.90 17.23
CA ASN A 257 2.97 -8.77 17.25
C ASN A 257 2.40 -8.28 15.90
N SER A 258 3.16 -7.48 15.14
CA SER A 258 2.73 -7.03 13.81
C SER A 258 2.87 -8.12 12.76
N ILE A 259 3.89 -8.96 12.87
CA ILE A 259 4.05 -10.15 12.03
C ILE A 259 2.92 -11.13 12.30
N GLU A 260 2.65 -11.48 13.56
CA GLU A 260 1.58 -12.39 13.95
C GLU A 260 0.22 -11.91 13.44
N TYR A 261 -0.07 -10.62 13.60
CA TYR A 261 -1.31 -10.03 13.09
C TYR A 261 -1.42 -10.19 11.57
N ALA A 262 -0.36 -9.90 10.83
CA ALA A 262 -0.37 -10.02 9.39
C ALA A 262 -0.52 -11.48 8.93
N GLU A 263 0.16 -12.43 9.57
CA GLU A 263 0.04 -13.87 9.27
C GLU A 263 -1.40 -14.39 9.47
N GLN A 264 -2.08 -13.95 10.52
CA GLN A 264 -3.44 -14.37 10.84
C GLN A 264 -4.51 -13.77 9.91
N GLU A 265 -4.29 -12.55 9.44
CA GLU A 265 -5.36 -11.77 8.82
C GLU A 265 -5.21 -11.58 7.29
N THR A 266 -3.99 -11.67 6.75
CA THR A 266 -3.75 -11.36 5.32
C THR A 266 -4.61 -12.20 4.37
N ALA A 267 -4.68 -13.53 4.59
CA ALA A 267 -5.45 -14.41 3.70
C ALA A 267 -6.95 -14.05 3.67
N LYS A 268 -7.50 -13.65 4.82
CA LYS A 268 -8.90 -13.21 4.95
C LYS A 268 -9.13 -11.91 4.16
N ILE A 269 -8.22 -10.94 4.29
CA ILE A 269 -8.33 -9.67 3.57
C ILE A 269 -8.15 -9.87 2.06
N VAL A 270 -7.18 -10.69 1.63
CA VAL A 270 -6.99 -11.03 0.22
C VAL A 270 -8.29 -11.58 -0.38
N SER A 271 -8.99 -12.49 0.30
CA SER A 271 -10.25 -13.07 -0.18
C SER A 271 -11.41 -12.06 -0.27
N LEU A 272 -11.32 -10.91 0.41
CA LEU A 272 -12.35 -9.86 0.36
C LEU A 272 -12.16 -8.88 -0.80
N ILE A 273 -10.91 -8.64 -1.21
CA ILE A 273 -10.55 -7.62 -2.21
C ILE A 273 -10.32 -8.25 -3.60
N HIS A 274 -10.15 -9.56 -3.69
CA HIS A 274 -9.86 -10.27 -4.95
C HIS A 274 -11.17 -10.67 -5.63
#